data_54fde26a6ddff782e1cc328e22c9a39e
#
_entry.id   54fde26a6ddff782e1cc328e22c9a39e
#
_cell.length_a   1.000
_cell.length_b   1.000
_cell.length_c   1.000
_cell.angle_alpha   90.00
_cell.angle_beta   90.00
_cell.angle_gamma   90.00
#
_symmetry.space_group_name_H-M   'P 1'
#
loop_
_entity.id
_entity.type
_entity.pdbx_description
1 polymer ?
#
loop_
_entity_poly.entity_id
_entity_poly.type
_entity_poly.pdbx_seq_one_letter_code
_entity_poly.pdbx_strand_id
1 'polypeptide(L)'
;MIDLSKYRKIHCIGIGGIGLSAIAEILLSRGYSVSGSDMKESDITDRLRQTGAVIYLEHVAENVEGADLVVYSAAIAEENPEMVR
;
A
#
# COMPACT_ATOMS: atom_id res chain seq x y z
N MET A 1 -13.99 -11.51 -10.46
CA MET A 1 -12.95 -11.50 -9.42
C MET A 1 -11.58 -11.23 -10.03
N ILE A 2 -10.78 -10.43 -9.36
CA ILE A 2 -9.43 -10.15 -9.84
C ILE A 2 -8.51 -11.33 -9.56
N ASP A 3 -7.78 -11.74 -10.58
CA ASP A 3 -6.79 -12.80 -10.41
C ASP A 3 -5.48 -12.18 -9.94
N LEU A 4 -5.21 -12.28 -8.65
CA LEU A 4 -4.02 -11.69 -8.04
C LEU A 4 -2.75 -12.51 -8.26
N SER A 5 -2.87 -13.70 -8.83
CA SER A 5 -1.70 -14.54 -9.08
C SER A 5 -0.71 -13.90 -10.04
N LYS A 6 -1.16 -12.94 -10.84
CA LYS A 6 -0.31 -12.22 -11.79
C LYS A 6 0.48 -11.09 -11.15
N TYR A 7 0.18 -10.71 -9.93
CA TYR A 7 0.78 -9.56 -9.27
C TYR A 7 1.67 -10.05 -8.14
N ARG A 8 2.85 -9.44 -8.02
CA ARG A 8 3.77 -9.77 -6.95
C ARG A 8 4.05 -8.61 -6.04
N LYS A 9 4.14 -7.40 -6.60
CA LYS A 9 4.40 -6.19 -5.83
C LYS A 9 3.16 -5.32 -5.82
N ILE A 10 2.61 -5.12 -4.64
CA ILE A 10 1.37 -4.36 -4.48
C ILE A 10 1.66 -3.16 -3.60
N HIS A 11 1.33 -1.97 -4.10
CA HIS A 11 1.50 -0.73 -3.37
C HIS A 11 0.15 -0.21 -2.92
N CYS A 12 0.03 0.14 -1.64
CA CYS A 12 -1.21 0.63 -1.05
C CYS A 12 -1.06 2.11 -0.68
N ILE A 13 -1.80 2.97 -1.34
CA ILE A 13 -1.77 4.41 -1.04
C ILE A 13 -2.73 4.68 0.12
N GLY A 14 -2.21 5.19 1.22
CA GLY A 14 -2.98 5.36 2.45
C GLY A 14 -3.04 4.09 3.27
N ILE A 15 -1.96 3.35 3.33
CA ILE A 15 -1.91 2.00 3.91
C ILE A 15 -2.28 1.96 5.39
N GLY A 16 -2.15 3.09 6.11
CA GLY A 16 -2.53 3.17 7.52
C GLY A 16 -4.03 3.25 7.77
N GLY A 17 -4.85 3.38 6.72
CA GLY A 17 -6.30 3.38 6.87
C GLY A 17 -6.83 2.03 7.32
N ILE A 18 -7.93 2.04 8.06
CA ILE A 18 -8.46 0.81 8.66
C ILE A 18 -8.78 -0.25 7.60
N GLY A 19 -9.48 0.13 6.54
CA GLY A 19 -9.84 -0.82 5.49
C GLY A 19 -8.64 -1.30 4.70
N LEU A 20 -7.77 -0.38 4.30
CA LEU A 20 -6.64 -0.72 3.44
C LEU A 20 -5.57 -1.49 4.20
N SER A 21 -5.38 -1.20 5.48
CA SER A 21 -4.42 -1.96 6.30
C SER A 21 -4.86 -3.41 6.44
N ALA A 22 -6.16 -3.67 6.54
CA ALA A 22 -6.66 -5.03 6.61
C ALA A 22 -6.36 -5.79 5.31
N ILE A 23 -6.55 -5.12 4.18
CA ILE A 23 -6.22 -5.71 2.88
C ILE A 23 -4.72 -6.00 2.79
N ALA A 24 -3.89 -5.07 3.25
CA ALA A 24 -2.44 -5.25 3.24
C ALA A 24 -2.02 -6.47 4.08
N GLU A 25 -2.63 -6.64 5.24
CA GLU A 25 -2.32 -7.79 6.09
C GLU A 25 -2.68 -9.12 5.39
N ILE A 26 -3.82 -9.16 4.72
CA ILE A 26 -4.21 -10.35 3.97
C ILE A 26 -3.20 -10.65 2.86
N LEU A 27 -2.79 -9.62 2.13
CA LEU A 27 -1.84 -9.79 1.03
C LEU A 27 -0.49 -10.28 1.54
N LEU A 28 -0.01 -9.73 2.65
CA LEU A 28 1.24 -10.19 3.26
C LEU A 28 1.15 -11.64 3.68
N SER A 29 0.01 -12.05 4.25
CA SER A 29 -0.17 -13.43 4.69
C SER A 29 -0.18 -14.41 3.52
N ARG A 30 -0.47 -13.92 2.32
CA ARG A 30 -0.48 -14.76 1.12
C ARG A 30 0.83 -14.70 0.33
N GLY A 31 1.84 -14.05 0.87
CA GLY A 31 3.17 -14.05 0.27
C GLY A 31 3.44 -12.94 -0.74
N TYR A 32 2.55 -11.97 -0.86
CA TYR A 32 2.81 -10.83 -1.74
C TYR A 32 3.79 -9.86 -1.11
N SER A 33 4.55 -9.19 -1.96
CA SER A 33 5.37 -8.06 -1.52
C SER A 33 4.47 -6.84 -1.45
N VAL A 34 4.35 -6.25 -0.26
CA VAL A 34 3.47 -5.12 -0.04
C VAL A 34 4.29 -3.90 0.36
N SER A 35 4.03 -2.80 -0.29
CA SER A 35 4.53 -1.49 0.14
C SER A 35 3.33 -0.57 0.31
N GLY A 36 3.55 0.55 0.94
CA GLY A 36 2.47 1.50 1.08
C GLY A 36 2.98 2.84 1.55
N SER A 37 2.14 3.84 1.41
CA SER A 37 2.45 5.19 1.85
C SER A 37 1.34 5.70 2.76
N ASP A 38 1.73 6.53 3.73
CA ASP A 38 0.81 7.22 4.59
C ASP A 38 1.53 8.43 5.18
N MET A 39 0.82 9.53 5.34
CA MET A 39 1.41 10.73 5.89
C MET A 39 1.64 10.64 7.39
N LYS A 40 1.03 9.68 8.05
CA LYS A 40 1.14 9.54 9.51
C LYS A 40 1.63 8.16 9.89
N GLU A 41 2.57 8.11 10.82
CA GLU A 41 2.89 6.86 11.47
C GLU A 41 1.80 6.54 12.50
N SER A 42 1.56 5.27 12.71
CA SER A 42 0.57 4.81 13.67
C SER A 42 0.95 3.39 14.10
N ASP A 43 0.23 2.88 15.09
CA ASP A 43 0.41 1.49 15.50
C ASP A 43 0.13 0.54 14.33
N ILE A 44 -0.79 0.95 13.44
CA ILE A 44 -1.13 0.15 12.26
C ILE A 44 0.06 0.05 11.33
N THR A 45 0.71 1.17 11.00
CA THR A 45 1.86 1.15 10.10
C THR A 45 3.04 0.42 10.73
N ASP A 46 3.23 0.58 12.04
CA ASP A 46 4.30 -0.13 12.74
C ASP A 46 4.10 -1.65 12.67
N ARG A 47 2.87 -2.09 12.88
CA ARG A 47 2.55 -3.52 12.81
C ARG A 47 2.78 -4.07 11.41
N LEU A 48 2.40 -3.29 10.39
CA LEU A 48 2.61 -3.71 9.00
C LEU A 48 4.10 -3.83 8.68
N ARG A 49 4.92 -2.90 9.17
CA ARG A 49 6.37 -3.02 8.99
C ARG A 49 6.91 -4.29 9.61
N GLN A 50 6.46 -4.61 10.80
CA GLN A 50 6.90 -5.82 11.50
C GLN A 50 6.48 -7.08 10.75
N THR A 51 5.40 -7.01 10.01
CA THR A 51 4.91 -8.14 9.23
C THR A 51 5.62 -8.24 7.86
N GLY A 52 6.36 -7.21 7.48
CA GLY A 52 7.16 -7.25 6.25
C GLY A 52 6.81 -6.19 5.20
N ALA A 53 5.87 -5.31 5.48
CA ALA A 53 5.53 -4.24 4.54
C ALA A 53 6.59 -3.15 4.55
N VAL A 54 6.82 -2.54 3.39
CA VAL A 54 7.67 -1.35 3.28
C VAL A 54 6.78 -0.12 3.34
N ILE A 55 7.01 0.72 4.32
CA ILE A 55 6.16 1.90 4.57
C ILE A 55 6.92 3.17 4.26
N TYR A 56 6.32 4.01 3.43
CA TYR A 56 6.83 5.34 3.11
C TYR A 56 5.96 6.38 3.82
N LEU A 57 6.59 7.36 4.42
CA LEU A 57 5.87 8.37 5.20
C LEU A 57 5.53 9.63 4.39
N GLU A 58 5.64 9.55 3.09
CA GLU A 58 5.24 10.65 2.22
C GLU A 58 4.72 10.08 0.91
N HIS A 59 3.90 10.87 0.24
CA HIS A 59 3.33 10.49 -1.05
C HIS A 59 4.16 11.09 -2.18
N VAL A 60 4.97 10.29 -2.82
CA VAL A 60 5.76 10.71 -3.98
C VAL A 60 5.61 9.67 -5.07
N ALA A 61 5.73 10.11 -6.32
CA ALA A 61 5.50 9.23 -7.47
C ALA A 61 6.44 8.02 -7.48
N GLU A 62 7.65 8.19 -6.97
CA GLU A 62 8.64 7.11 -6.94
C GLU A 62 8.19 5.91 -6.11
N ASN A 63 7.29 6.12 -5.17
CA ASN A 63 6.82 5.02 -4.31
C ASN A 63 6.12 3.92 -5.10
N VAL A 64 5.52 4.24 -6.23
CA VAL A 64 4.79 3.26 -7.03
C VAL A 64 5.65 2.62 -8.11
N GLU A 65 6.90 3.02 -8.25
CA GLU A 65 7.78 2.41 -9.23
C GLU A 65 7.97 0.93 -8.94
N GLY A 66 7.83 0.11 -9.97
CA GLY A 66 7.97 -1.32 -9.83
C GLY A 66 6.75 -2.03 -9.27
N ALA A 67 5.71 -1.30 -8.87
CA ALA A 67 4.50 -1.92 -8.39
C ALA A 67 3.71 -2.53 -9.55
N ASP A 68 3.24 -3.75 -9.36
CA ASP A 68 2.40 -4.42 -10.35
C ASP A 68 0.95 -4.00 -10.22
N LEU A 69 0.54 -3.61 -9.01
CA LEU A 69 -0.82 -3.21 -8.72
C LEU A 69 -0.79 -2.12 -7.66
N VAL A 70 -1.62 -1.11 -7.83
CA VAL A 70 -1.77 -0.03 -6.85
C VAL A 70 -3.19 -0.06 -6.32
N VAL A 71 -3.32 -0.08 -5.01
CA VAL A 71 -4.61 -0.08 -4.33
C VAL A 71 -4.72 1.20 -3.51
N TYR A 72 -5.86 1.84 -3.56
CA TYR A 72 -6.07 3.08 -2.81
C TYR A 72 -7.53 3.14 -2.33
N SER A 73 -7.75 3.98 -1.31
CA SER A 73 -9.11 4.21 -0.82
C SER A 73 -9.70 5.44 -1.48
N ALA A 74 -11.03 5.57 -1.40
CA ALA A 74 -11.73 6.72 -1.95
C ALA A 74 -11.33 8.04 -1.27
N ALA A 75 -10.67 7.98 -0.12
CA ALA A 75 -10.22 9.17 0.59
C ALA A 75 -8.97 9.81 -0.02
N ILE A 76 -8.27 9.10 -0.90
CA ILE A 76 -7.06 9.61 -1.52
C ILE A 76 -7.42 10.61 -2.61
N ALA A 77 -6.81 11.79 -2.58
CA ALA A 77 -7.06 12.82 -3.58
C ALA A 77 -6.47 12.45 -4.93
N GLU A 78 -7.16 12.83 -6.00
CA GLU A 78 -6.68 12.54 -7.36
C GLU A 78 -5.34 13.21 -7.64
N GLU A 79 -5.04 14.32 -6.98
CA GLU A 79 -3.78 15.04 -7.13
C GLU A 79 -2.61 14.38 -6.42
N ASN A 80 -2.86 13.37 -5.61
CA ASN A 80 -1.79 12.67 -4.92
C ASN A 80 -0.76 12.21 -5.95
N PRO A 81 0.54 12.49 -5.74
CA PRO A 81 1.56 12.15 -6.74
C PRO A 81 1.59 10.68 -7.12
N GLU A 82 1.20 9.80 -6.21
CA GLU A 82 1.18 8.37 -6.47
C GLU A 82 0.00 7.95 -7.34
N MET A 83 -1.01 8.80 -7.46
CA MET A 83 -2.18 8.56 -8.31
C MET A 83 -1.98 9.05 -9.74
N VAL A 84 -1.04 9.97 -9.94
CA VAL A 84 -0.91 10.70 -11.22
C VAL A 84 -0.04 9.98 -12.24
N ARG A 85 0.80 9.09 -11.82
CA ARG A 85 1.77 8.48 -12.72
C ARG A 85 1.15 7.66 -13.87
#